data_f6bded82d1092ed8b789e109794ccdde
#
_entry.id   f6bded82d1092ed8b789e109794ccdde
#
_cell.length_a   1.000
_cell.length_b   1.000
_cell.length_c   1.000
_cell.angle_alpha   90.00
_cell.angle_beta   90.00
_cell.angle_gamma   90.00
#
_symmetry.space_group_name_H-M   'P 1'
#
loop_
_entity.id
_entity.type
_entity.pdbx_description
1 polymer ?
#
loop_
_entity_poly.entity_id
_entity_poly.type
_entity_poly.pdbx_seq_one_letter_code
_entity_poly.pdbx_strand_id
1 'polypeptide(L)'
;MDVILGIDIGGSTTKIVGLRTDGSVVSMLRVRAEDQVTSLYGALGNYLTSNRLSLKDVRRVVLTGVGASYVEGDIYGLPTCKVDEFSASGTGALALSGQDSAVVVTMGTGTAFLWAEKSGTVRHLCGSGIGGGTLGGLCRKLVGMERFGQIKRLAEEGDLSHVDLTIADITCNPAATLDPTLTAANFGNLAEDASPADLAAGTVNLVLQAIGTMTVLA
;
A
#
# COMPACT_ATOMS: atom_id res chain seq x y z
N MET A 1 -0.96 -10.70 29.69
CA MET A 1 -1.52 -9.62 28.86
C MET A 1 -2.14 -10.31 27.65
N ASP A 2 -3.41 -10.02 27.30
CA ASP A 2 -4.08 -10.74 26.20
C ASP A 2 -3.97 -9.94 24.92
N VAL A 3 -3.01 -10.31 24.06
CA VAL A 3 -2.74 -9.65 22.78
C VAL A 3 -3.24 -10.55 21.64
N ILE A 4 -3.91 -9.95 20.66
CA ILE A 4 -4.21 -10.57 19.37
C ILE A 4 -3.21 -10.03 18.35
N LEU A 5 -2.54 -10.92 17.63
CA LEU A 5 -1.61 -10.53 16.56
C LEU A 5 -2.28 -10.68 15.20
N GLY A 6 -2.39 -9.58 14.47
CA GLY A 6 -2.71 -9.59 13.04
C GLY A 6 -1.41 -9.61 12.23
N ILE A 7 -1.27 -10.56 11.30
CA ILE A 7 -0.06 -10.71 10.48
C ILE A 7 -0.46 -10.78 9.01
N ASP A 8 0.00 -9.79 8.24
CA ASP A 8 -0.10 -9.77 6.78
C ASP A 8 1.21 -10.30 6.19
N ILE A 9 1.14 -11.46 5.54
CA ILE A 9 2.27 -12.09 4.85
C ILE A 9 2.17 -11.75 3.37
N GLY A 10 2.67 -10.57 3.00
CA GLY A 10 2.67 -10.12 1.61
C GLY A 10 3.79 -10.75 0.77
N GLY A 11 3.77 -10.51 -0.54
CA GLY A 11 4.78 -11.04 -1.46
C GLY A 11 6.20 -10.49 -1.24
N SER A 12 6.34 -9.29 -0.67
CA SER A 12 7.63 -8.61 -0.46
C SER A 12 7.85 -8.09 0.96
N THR A 13 6.82 -8.14 1.80
CA THR A 13 6.87 -7.64 3.18
C THR A 13 5.95 -8.43 4.08
N THR A 14 6.40 -8.71 5.30
CA THR A 14 5.56 -9.18 6.41
C THR A 14 5.28 -8.01 7.36
N LYS A 15 4.02 -7.81 7.71
CA LYS A 15 3.57 -6.78 8.64
C LYS A 15 2.88 -7.42 9.83
N ILE A 16 3.16 -6.93 11.03
CA ILE A 16 2.54 -7.41 12.28
C ILE A 16 1.94 -6.22 13.00
N VAL A 17 0.73 -6.38 13.47
CA VAL A 17 0.08 -5.47 14.41
C VAL A 17 -0.40 -6.26 15.61
N GLY A 18 -0.14 -5.78 16.81
CA GLY A 18 -0.71 -6.32 18.04
C GLY A 18 -1.81 -5.44 18.57
N LEU A 19 -2.94 -6.05 18.91
CA LEU A 19 -4.09 -5.38 19.49
C LEU A 19 -4.34 -5.97 20.88
N ARG A 20 -4.65 -5.12 21.86
CA ARG A 20 -5.23 -5.56 23.13
C ARG A 20 -6.69 -5.91 22.96
N THR A 21 -7.28 -6.58 23.93
CA THR A 21 -8.70 -6.97 23.91
C THR A 21 -9.66 -5.77 23.92
N ASP A 22 -9.20 -4.59 24.32
CA ASP A 22 -9.95 -3.33 24.24
C ASP A 22 -9.83 -2.64 22.86
N GLY A 23 -9.13 -3.26 21.92
CA GLY A 23 -8.89 -2.73 20.56
C GLY A 23 -7.71 -1.76 20.45
N SER A 24 -7.04 -1.41 21.56
CA SER A 24 -5.89 -0.52 21.51
C SER A 24 -4.67 -1.20 20.87
N VAL A 25 -3.93 -0.44 20.03
CA VAL A 25 -2.73 -0.92 19.36
C VAL A 25 -1.58 -1.01 20.36
N VAL A 26 -0.91 -2.15 20.39
CA VAL A 26 0.35 -2.33 21.15
C VAL A 26 1.50 -1.71 20.38
N SER A 27 1.72 -2.19 19.16
CA SER A 27 2.71 -1.68 18.21
C SER A 27 2.49 -2.27 16.83
N MET A 28 3.26 -1.78 15.87
CA MET A 28 3.31 -2.30 14.51
C MET A 28 4.77 -2.59 14.12
N LEU A 29 4.97 -3.66 13.34
CA LEU A 29 6.27 -4.03 12.77
C LEU A 29 6.08 -4.31 11.27
N ARG A 30 7.03 -3.86 10.46
CA ARG A 30 7.13 -4.21 9.05
C ARG A 30 8.54 -4.68 8.75
N VAL A 31 8.67 -5.86 8.15
CA VAL A 31 9.95 -6.42 7.70
C VAL A 31 9.89 -6.74 6.21
N ARG A 32 11.02 -6.69 5.52
CA ARG A 32 11.16 -7.23 4.17
C ARG A 32 11.06 -8.76 4.24
N ALA A 33 10.39 -9.36 3.27
CA ALA A 33 10.26 -10.80 3.11
C ALA A 33 10.93 -11.22 1.78
N GLU A 34 11.99 -12.02 1.85
CA GLU A 34 12.55 -12.73 0.71
C GLU A 34 11.99 -14.15 0.66
N ASP A 35 11.94 -14.81 1.82
CA ASP A 35 11.20 -16.03 2.07
C ASP A 35 10.06 -15.75 3.05
N GLN A 36 8.84 -16.06 2.65
CA GLN A 36 7.62 -15.66 3.37
C GLN A 36 7.49 -16.37 4.72
N VAL A 37 7.81 -17.66 4.78
CA VAL A 37 7.69 -18.46 6.00
C VAL A 37 8.78 -18.07 6.99
N THR A 38 10.04 -18.02 6.56
CA THR A 38 11.15 -17.57 7.41
C THR A 38 10.95 -16.17 7.93
N SER A 39 10.47 -15.26 7.06
CA SER A 39 10.17 -13.88 7.44
C SER A 39 9.05 -13.77 8.47
N LEU A 40 8.01 -14.61 8.37
CA LEU A 40 6.95 -14.67 9.37
C LEU A 40 7.50 -14.99 10.76
N TYR A 41 8.28 -16.09 10.88
CA TYR A 41 8.80 -16.52 12.17
C TYR A 41 9.83 -15.54 12.74
N GLY A 42 10.69 -15.01 11.89
CA GLY A 42 11.64 -13.96 12.27
C GLY A 42 10.97 -12.67 12.72
N ALA A 43 9.94 -12.21 11.98
CA ALA A 43 9.15 -11.04 12.34
C ALA A 43 8.40 -11.23 13.66
N LEU A 44 7.79 -12.40 13.86
CA LEU A 44 7.09 -12.71 15.11
C LEU A 44 8.05 -12.69 16.31
N GLY A 45 9.21 -13.35 16.20
CA GLY A 45 10.23 -13.33 17.27
C GLY A 45 10.71 -11.91 17.58
N ASN A 46 10.99 -11.11 16.54
CA ASN A 46 11.35 -9.70 16.71
C ASN A 46 10.23 -8.89 17.36
N TYR A 47 8.98 -9.07 16.91
CA TYR A 47 7.83 -8.38 17.48
C TYR A 47 7.67 -8.65 18.97
N LEU A 48 7.71 -9.93 19.38
CA LEU A 48 7.60 -10.34 20.78
C LEU A 48 8.72 -9.73 21.64
N THR A 49 9.96 -9.86 21.18
CA THR A 49 11.14 -9.35 21.91
C THR A 49 11.09 -7.82 22.05
N SER A 50 10.80 -7.10 20.98
CA SER A 50 10.76 -5.62 20.98
C SER A 50 9.65 -5.06 21.88
N ASN A 51 8.56 -5.80 22.05
CA ASN A 51 7.44 -5.39 22.91
C ASN A 51 7.47 -6.03 24.30
N ARG A 52 8.54 -6.79 24.63
CA ARG A 52 8.67 -7.52 25.91
C ARG A 52 7.50 -8.46 26.17
N LEU A 53 7.00 -9.08 25.11
CA LEU A 53 5.93 -10.08 25.16
C LEU A 53 6.53 -11.49 25.09
N SER A 54 5.85 -12.44 25.70
CA SER A 54 6.08 -13.88 25.55
C SER A 54 4.93 -14.50 24.75
N LEU A 55 5.11 -15.74 24.28
CA LEU A 55 4.03 -16.49 23.64
C LEU A 55 2.78 -16.62 24.52
N LYS A 56 2.93 -16.65 25.84
CA LYS A 56 1.82 -16.73 26.81
C LYS A 56 0.95 -15.45 26.85
N ASP A 57 1.50 -14.32 26.40
CA ASP A 57 0.78 -13.06 26.32
C ASP A 57 -0.08 -12.96 25.05
N VAL A 58 0.15 -13.87 24.09
CA VAL A 58 -0.56 -13.89 22.81
C VAL A 58 -1.74 -14.84 22.90
N ARG A 59 -2.94 -14.29 22.77
CA ARG A 59 -4.19 -15.06 22.82
C ARG A 59 -4.50 -15.76 21.50
N ARG A 60 -4.16 -15.12 20.35
CA ARG A 60 -4.49 -15.61 19.01
C ARG A 60 -3.61 -14.92 17.96
N VAL A 61 -3.37 -15.64 16.88
CA VAL A 61 -2.78 -15.10 15.64
C VAL A 61 -3.84 -15.11 14.55
N VAL A 62 -3.96 -14.00 13.82
CA VAL A 62 -4.82 -13.87 12.64
C VAL A 62 -3.92 -13.59 11.45
N LEU A 63 -3.92 -14.49 10.46
CA LEU A 63 -3.10 -14.38 9.26
C LEU A 63 -3.91 -13.87 8.08
N THR A 64 -3.26 -13.06 7.26
CA THR A 64 -3.78 -12.62 5.96
C THR A 64 -2.61 -12.47 4.97
N GLY A 65 -2.93 -12.08 3.74
CA GLY A 65 -1.97 -11.91 2.66
C GLY A 65 -1.69 -13.20 1.89
N VAL A 66 -1.06 -13.06 0.73
CA VAL A 66 -0.79 -14.18 -0.20
C VAL A 66 0.05 -15.29 0.43
N GLY A 67 0.97 -14.93 1.31
CA GLY A 67 1.85 -15.89 2.00
C GLY A 67 1.16 -16.69 3.12
N ALA A 68 -0.03 -16.29 3.56
CA ALA A 68 -0.78 -17.04 4.56
C ALA A 68 -1.17 -18.45 4.08
N SER A 69 -1.21 -18.67 2.77
CA SER A 69 -1.47 -19.99 2.18
C SER A 69 -0.38 -21.03 2.50
N TYR A 70 0.87 -20.60 2.70
CA TYR A 70 2.00 -21.48 3.01
C TYR A 70 2.09 -21.90 4.49
N VAL A 71 1.25 -21.33 5.35
CA VAL A 71 1.25 -21.63 6.78
C VAL A 71 0.15 -22.65 7.06
N GLU A 72 0.53 -23.80 7.61
CA GLU A 72 -0.39 -24.84 8.05
C GLU A 72 -0.40 -24.94 9.58
N GLY A 73 -1.61 -25.08 10.16
CA GLY A 73 -1.78 -25.23 11.61
C GLY A 73 -1.46 -24.00 12.43
N ASP A 74 -1.25 -24.24 13.69
CA ASP A 74 -1.00 -23.21 14.72
C ASP A 74 0.47 -22.77 14.74
N ILE A 75 0.72 -21.47 14.82
CA ILE A 75 2.07 -20.90 14.89
C ILE A 75 2.56 -21.00 16.34
N TYR A 76 3.61 -21.79 16.57
CA TYR A 76 4.17 -22.05 17.91
C TYR A 76 3.13 -22.53 18.94
N GLY A 77 2.08 -23.23 18.48
CA GLY A 77 0.97 -23.69 19.33
C GLY A 77 -0.01 -22.58 19.74
N LEU A 78 0.10 -21.40 19.15
CA LEU A 78 -0.86 -20.32 19.33
C LEU A 78 -2.07 -20.54 18.43
N PRO A 79 -3.31 -20.42 18.95
CA PRO A 79 -4.52 -20.53 18.13
C PRO A 79 -4.43 -19.59 16.92
N THR A 80 -4.36 -20.15 15.71
CA THR A 80 -4.14 -19.41 14.47
C THR A 80 -5.33 -19.56 13.54
N CYS A 81 -5.81 -18.45 12.99
CA CYS A 81 -6.84 -18.46 11.94
C CYS A 81 -6.42 -17.57 10.76
N LYS A 82 -7.02 -17.83 9.61
CA LYS A 82 -6.79 -17.07 8.38
C LYS A 82 -8.01 -16.23 8.04
N VAL A 83 -7.77 -15.03 7.54
CA VAL A 83 -8.81 -14.10 7.07
C VAL A 83 -8.42 -13.66 5.66
N ASP A 84 -9.41 -13.52 4.80
CA ASP A 84 -9.21 -12.98 3.46
C ASP A 84 -8.61 -11.57 3.49
N GLU A 85 -7.67 -11.28 2.60
CA GLU A 85 -6.90 -10.04 2.57
C GLU A 85 -7.80 -8.82 2.33
N PHE A 86 -8.81 -8.94 1.47
CA PHE A 86 -9.73 -7.84 1.20
C PHE A 86 -10.64 -7.57 2.38
N SER A 87 -11.14 -8.62 3.02
CA SER A 87 -11.93 -8.51 4.25
C SER A 87 -11.14 -7.86 5.39
N ALA A 88 -9.88 -8.24 5.57
CA ALA A 88 -9.00 -7.64 6.56
C ALA A 88 -8.74 -6.15 6.26
N SER A 89 -8.45 -5.81 4.99
CA SER A 89 -8.17 -4.44 4.55
C SER A 89 -9.41 -3.55 4.67
N GLY A 90 -10.57 -4.01 4.20
CA GLY A 90 -11.83 -3.27 4.26
C GLY A 90 -12.27 -2.99 5.70
N THR A 91 -12.30 -4.03 6.53
CA THR A 91 -12.68 -3.90 7.95
C THR A 91 -11.69 -3.00 8.71
N GLY A 92 -10.38 -3.16 8.45
CA GLY A 92 -9.35 -2.33 9.07
C GLY A 92 -9.46 -0.86 8.70
N ALA A 93 -9.72 -0.56 7.43
CA ALA A 93 -9.90 0.81 6.95
C ALA A 93 -11.11 1.50 7.60
N LEU A 94 -12.25 0.82 7.71
CA LEU A 94 -13.44 1.35 8.39
C LEU A 94 -13.19 1.56 9.89
N ALA A 95 -12.50 0.63 10.54
CA ALA A 95 -12.15 0.76 11.96
C ALA A 95 -11.24 1.97 12.23
N LEU A 96 -10.30 2.26 11.31
CA LEU A 96 -9.38 3.40 11.43
C LEU A 96 -10.03 4.72 11.05
N SER A 97 -10.91 4.75 10.05
CA SER A 97 -11.56 5.99 9.58
C SER A 97 -12.81 6.36 10.36
N GLY A 98 -13.42 5.40 11.08
CA GLY A 98 -14.69 5.58 11.78
C GLY A 98 -15.90 5.71 10.83
N GLN A 99 -15.72 5.41 9.54
CA GLN A 99 -16.81 5.46 8.55
C GLN A 99 -17.68 4.21 8.63
N ASP A 100 -18.96 4.35 8.29
CA ASP A 100 -19.90 3.22 8.21
C ASP A 100 -19.81 2.46 6.88
N SER A 101 -19.36 3.16 5.82
CA SER A 101 -19.03 2.58 4.52
C SER A 101 -18.00 3.43 3.78
N ALA A 102 -17.18 2.80 2.93
CA ALA A 102 -16.19 3.51 2.13
C ALA A 102 -15.74 2.70 0.91
N VAL A 103 -15.24 3.41 -0.11
CA VAL A 103 -14.33 2.83 -1.09
C VAL A 103 -12.95 2.79 -0.47
N VAL A 104 -12.40 1.59 -0.32
CA VAL A 104 -11.07 1.35 0.26
C VAL A 104 -10.11 1.01 -0.87
N VAL A 105 -9.04 1.80 -1.00
CA VAL A 105 -8.01 1.61 -2.02
C VAL A 105 -6.75 1.05 -1.37
N THR A 106 -6.43 -0.20 -1.69
CA THR A 106 -5.23 -0.85 -1.19
C THR A 106 -4.11 -0.77 -2.21
N MET A 107 -3.08 0.03 -1.91
CA MET A 107 -1.92 0.24 -2.77
C MET A 107 -0.75 -0.61 -2.29
N GLY A 108 -0.62 -1.81 -2.86
CA GLY A 108 0.48 -2.74 -2.64
C GLY A 108 1.42 -2.82 -3.85
N THR A 109 1.76 -4.03 -4.28
CA THR A 109 2.47 -4.29 -5.56
C THR A 109 1.63 -3.77 -6.74
N GLY A 110 0.36 -4.14 -6.80
CA GLY A 110 -0.70 -3.51 -7.59
C GLY A 110 -1.64 -2.72 -6.70
N THR A 111 -2.82 -2.38 -7.22
CA THR A 111 -3.87 -1.65 -6.49
C THR A 111 -5.19 -2.41 -6.59
N ALA A 112 -5.89 -2.56 -5.48
CA ALA A 112 -7.26 -3.08 -5.45
C ALA A 112 -8.22 -2.04 -4.87
N PHE A 113 -9.43 -1.99 -5.41
CA PHE A 113 -10.51 -1.12 -4.99
C PHE A 113 -11.62 -1.96 -4.39
N LEU A 114 -11.98 -1.67 -3.16
CA LEU A 114 -12.93 -2.44 -2.36
C LEU A 114 -14.07 -1.53 -1.91
N TRP A 115 -15.29 -2.03 -1.95
CA TRP A 115 -16.40 -1.46 -1.19
C TRP A 115 -16.47 -2.15 0.16
N ALA A 116 -16.40 -1.41 1.24
CA ALA A 116 -16.49 -1.94 2.58
C ALA A 116 -17.65 -1.30 3.36
N GLU A 117 -18.35 -2.10 4.16
CA GLU A 117 -19.46 -1.70 5.03
C GLU A 117 -19.23 -2.18 6.46
N LYS A 118 -19.67 -1.41 7.44
CA LYS A 118 -19.59 -1.75 8.86
C LYS A 118 -20.34 -3.03 9.25
N SER A 119 -21.30 -3.45 8.42
CA SER A 119 -21.97 -4.74 8.51
C SER A 119 -21.01 -5.94 8.39
N GLY A 120 -19.77 -5.72 7.95
CA GLY A 120 -18.77 -6.74 7.65
C GLY A 120 -18.74 -7.14 6.17
N THR A 121 -19.59 -6.56 5.33
CA THR A 121 -19.56 -6.79 3.88
C THR A 121 -18.35 -6.09 3.27
N VAL A 122 -17.50 -6.85 2.58
CA VAL A 122 -16.39 -6.30 1.75
C VAL A 122 -16.50 -6.92 0.36
N ARG A 123 -16.56 -6.06 -0.68
CA ARG A 123 -16.65 -6.48 -2.08
C ARG A 123 -15.46 -5.92 -2.87
N HIS A 124 -14.80 -6.76 -3.63
CA HIS A 124 -13.83 -6.31 -4.62
C HIS A 124 -14.57 -5.66 -5.79
N LEU A 125 -14.27 -4.39 -6.08
CA LEU A 125 -14.86 -3.63 -7.17
C LEU A 125 -14.06 -3.82 -8.45
N CYS A 126 -12.77 -3.51 -8.40
CA CYS A 126 -11.83 -3.70 -9.49
C CYS A 126 -10.39 -3.70 -8.97
N GLY A 127 -9.44 -3.98 -9.85
CA GLY A 127 -8.02 -3.91 -9.55
C GLY A 127 -7.20 -3.40 -10.73
N SER A 128 -5.97 -2.98 -10.45
CA SER A 128 -5.01 -2.52 -11.45
C SER A 128 -3.63 -3.09 -11.17
N GLY A 129 -2.90 -3.41 -12.23
CA GLY A 129 -1.46 -3.69 -12.15
C GLY A 129 -0.61 -2.45 -11.81
N ILE A 130 -1.23 -1.25 -11.84
CA ILE A 130 -0.53 0.00 -11.48
C ILE A 130 -0.55 0.15 -9.96
N GLY A 131 0.65 0.24 -9.37
CA GLY A 131 0.83 0.35 -7.92
C GLY A 131 2.29 0.56 -7.54
N GLY A 132 2.64 0.19 -6.32
CA GLY A 132 4.01 0.31 -5.82
C GLY A 132 5.05 -0.49 -6.60
N GLY A 133 4.66 -1.63 -7.18
CA GLY A 133 5.52 -2.41 -8.07
C GLY A 133 5.84 -1.67 -9.37
N THR A 134 4.84 -1.02 -9.96
CA THR A 134 5.02 -0.17 -11.15
C THR A 134 5.93 1.00 -10.84
N LEU A 135 5.65 1.72 -9.76
CA LEU A 135 6.46 2.86 -9.32
C LEU A 135 7.93 2.46 -9.12
N GLY A 136 8.17 1.42 -8.33
CA GLY A 136 9.54 0.95 -8.06
C GLY A 136 10.24 0.42 -9.30
N GLY A 137 9.53 -0.30 -10.18
CA GLY A 137 10.08 -0.82 -11.44
C GLY A 137 10.50 0.27 -12.42
N LEU A 138 9.64 1.26 -12.60
CA LEU A 138 9.92 2.41 -13.48
C LEU A 138 11.05 3.27 -12.91
N CYS A 139 11.00 3.65 -11.62
CA CYS A 139 12.04 4.46 -11.00
C CYS A 139 13.39 3.75 -10.97
N ARG A 140 13.44 2.42 -10.77
CA ARG A 140 14.68 1.66 -10.89
C ARG A 140 15.30 1.78 -12.28
N LYS A 141 14.47 1.76 -13.33
CA LYS A 141 14.95 1.87 -14.70
C LYS A 141 15.32 3.29 -15.10
N LEU A 142 14.50 4.28 -14.71
CA LEU A 142 14.63 5.68 -15.14
C LEU A 142 15.67 6.45 -14.31
N VAL A 143 15.70 6.23 -12.99
CA VAL A 143 16.51 7.03 -12.05
C VAL A 143 17.43 6.20 -11.15
N GLY A 144 17.53 4.88 -11.38
CA GLY A 144 18.38 3.99 -10.61
C GLY A 144 17.98 3.78 -9.15
N MET A 145 16.74 4.13 -8.77
CA MET A 145 16.23 4.05 -7.41
C MET A 145 15.05 3.08 -7.30
N GLU A 146 15.00 2.30 -6.21
CA GLU A 146 13.96 1.31 -5.96
C GLU A 146 13.23 1.54 -4.62
N ARG A 147 13.91 2.18 -3.65
CA ARG A 147 13.34 2.39 -2.32
C ARG A 147 12.37 3.57 -2.33
N PHE A 148 11.12 3.33 -1.96
CA PHE A 148 10.07 4.35 -1.96
C PHE A 148 10.47 5.66 -1.25
N GLY A 149 11.12 5.58 -0.08
CA GLY A 149 11.54 6.79 0.64
C GLY A 149 12.63 7.61 -0.08
N GLN A 150 13.43 7.00 -0.97
CA GLN A 150 14.39 7.71 -1.82
C GLN A 150 13.67 8.32 -3.03
N ILE A 151 12.80 7.54 -3.67
CA ILE A 151 11.96 8.01 -4.79
C ILE A 151 11.13 9.22 -4.36
N LYS A 152 10.46 9.13 -3.19
CA LYS A 152 9.65 10.23 -2.67
C LYS A 152 10.46 11.52 -2.52
N ARG A 153 11.62 11.46 -1.85
CA ARG A 153 12.47 12.64 -1.66
C ARG A 153 12.96 13.22 -2.98
N LEU A 154 13.36 12.37 -3.92
CA LEU A 154 13.80 12.82 -5.22
C LEU A 154 12.67 13.49 -6.00
N ALA A 155 11.47 12.89 -6.00
CA ALA A 155 10.30 13.44 -6.68
C ALA A 155 9.82 14.78 -6.09
N GLU A 156 10.03 15.02 -4.79
CA GLU A 156 9.72 16.29 -4.14
C GLU A 156 10.59 17.46 -4.63
N GLU A 157 11.73 17.17 -5.27
CA GLU A 157 12.66 18.15 -5.85
C GLU A 157 12.44 18.34 -7.36
N GLY A 158 11.58 17.53 -7.99
CA GLY A 158 11.36 17.51 -9.43
C GLY A 158 10.29 18.52 -9.90
N ASP A 159 10.41 18.93 -11.16
CA ASP A 159 9.46 19.79 -11.85
C ASP A 159 8.69 18.99 -12.92
N LEU A 160 7.38 18.87 -12.74
CA LEU A 160 6.50 18.16 -13.68
C LEU A 160 6.41 18.82 -15.05
N SER A 161 6.66 20.12 -15.17
CA SER A 161 6.62 20.85 -16.45
C SER A 161 7.69 20.36 -17.45
N HIS A 162 8.76 19.72 -16.96
CA HIS A 162 9.79 19.09 -17.80
C HIS A 162 9.42 17.67 -18.26
N VAL A 163 8.29 17.14 -17.81
CA VAL A 163 7.92 15.74 -18.06
C VAL A 163 6.51 15.61 -18.61
N ASP A 164 5.53 16.23 -17.93
CA ASP A 164 4.12 16.07 -18.23
C ASP A 164 3.61 17.19 -19.14
N LEU A 165 2.77 16.84 -20.09
CA LEU A 165 2.04 17.80 -20.93
C LEU A 165 0.76 18.22 -20.22
N THR A 166 0.54 19.51 -20.03
CA THR A 166 -0.66 20.04 -19.36
C THR A 166 -1.73 20.51 -20.35
N ILE A 167 -2.94 20.80 -19.85
CA ILE A 167 -4.00 21.41 -20.66
C ILE A 167 -3.55 22.78 -21.20
N ALA A 168 -2.81 23.57 -20.42
CA ALA A 168 -2.29 24.85 -20.87
C ALA A 168 -1.35 24.74 -22.07
N ASP A 169 -0.59 23.66 -22.19
CA ASP A 169 0.38 23.44 -23.27
C ASP A 169 -0.29 23.11 -24.60
N ILE A 170 -1.51 22.55 -24.59
CA ILE A 170 -2.21 22.08 -25.80
C ILE A 170 -3.33 23.00 -26.24
N THR A 171 -3.64 24.05 -25.49
CA THR A 171 -4.72 24.98 -25.87
C THR A 171 -4.37 26.42 -25.54
N CYS A 172 -4.58 27.31 -26.56
CA CYS A 172 -4.41 28.74 -26.38
C CYS A 172 -5.60 29.40 -25.63
N ASN A 173 -6.72 28.71 -25.53
CA ASN A 173 -7.91 29.18 -24.82
C ASN A 173 -8.55 27.99 -24.10
N PRO A 174 -8.05 27.65 -22.88
CA PRO A 174 -8.60 26.54 -22.17
C PRO A 174 -10.11 26.73 -21.99
N ALA A 175 -10.86 25.71 -22.40
CA ALA A 175 -12.30 25.70 -22.20
C ALA A 175 -12.54 25.97 -20.70
N ALA A 176 -13.48 26.87 -20.39
CA ALA A 176 -13.75 27.33 -19.01
C ALA A 176 -14.10 26.21 -18.00
N THR A 177 -14.15 24.97 -18.50
CA THR A 177 -14.50 23.74 -17.75
C THR A 177 -13.29 22.92 -17.29
N LEU A 178 -12.08 23.18 -17.82
CA LEU A 178 -10.88 22.41 -17.47
C LEU A 178 -9.83 23.32 -16.83
N ASP A 179 -9.26 22.86 -15.73
CA ASP A 179 -8.14 23.54 -15.08
C ASP A 179 -6.89 23.43 -15.98
N PRO A 180 -6.23 24.56 -16.30
CA PRO A 180 -5.03 24.57 -17.16
C PRO A 180 -3.87 23.73 -16.62
N THR A 181 -3.81 23.52 -15.29
CA THR A 181 -2.74 22.76 -14.64
C THR A 181 -2.93 21.25 -14.69
N LEU A 182 -4.10 20.77 -15.16
CA LEU A 182 -4.33 19.35 -15.30
C LEU A 182 -3.37 18.72 -16.33
N THR A 183 -2.85 17.54 -15.99
CA THR A 183 -2.04 16.75 -16.91
C THR A 183 -2.92 16.22 -18.06
N ALA A 184 -2.58 16.62 -19.29
CA ALA A 184 -3.19 16.09 -20.51
C ALA A 184 -2.52 14.78 -20.95
N ALA A 185 -1.20 14.66 -20.76
CA ALA A 185 -0.47 13.43 -21.04
C ALA A 185 0.74 13.28 -20.09
N ASN A 186 0.73 12.23 -19.28
CA ASN A 186 1.90 11.89 -18.49
C ASN A 186 3.08 11.56 -19.41
N PHE A 187 4.25 12.09 -19.12
CA PHE A 187 5.45 11.99 -19.97
C PHE A 187 5.28 12.56 -21.38
N GLY A 188 4.23 13.34 -21.63
CA GLY A 188 3.93 13.89 -22.96
C GLY A 188 4.80 15.09 -23.36
N ASN A 189 5.50 15.71 -22.43
CA ASN A 189 6.40 16.85 -22.63
C ASN A 189 7.82 16.55 -22.11
N LEU A 190 8.27 15.30 -22.24
CA LEU A 190 9.56 14.89 -21.71
C LEU A 190 10.71 15.66 -22.36
N ALA A 191 11.33 16.57 -21.60
CA ALA A 191 12.48 17.35 -22.03
C ALA A 191 13.74 16.47 -22.17
N GLU A 192 14.60 16.79 -23.15
CA GLU A 192 15.85 16.05 -23.38
C GLU A 192 16.81 16.14 -22.16
N ASP A 193 16.75 17.23 -21.41
CA ASP A 193 17.54 17.52 -20.21
C ASP A 193 16.80 17.31 -18.90
N ALA A 194 15.64 16.64 -18.94
CA ALA A 194 14.86 16.32 -17.73
C ALA A 194 15.74 15.61 -16.69
N SER A 195 15.78 16.18 -15.49
CA SER A 195 16.61 15.68 -14.39
C SER A 195 16.07 14.35 -13.82
N PRO A 196 16.89 13.57 -13.10
CA PRO A 196 16.38 12.41 -12.35
C PRO A 196 15.24 12.75 -11.39
N ALA A 197 15.20 13.95 -10.83
CA ALA A 197 14.15 14.44 -9.96
C ALA A 197 12.84 14.62 -10.73
N ASP A 198 12.87 15.22 -11.92
CA ASP A 198 11.73 15.41 -12.80
C ASP A 198 11.14 14.06 -13.24
N LEU A 199 11.99 13.12 -13.65
CA LEU A 199 11.58 11.77 -14.02
C LEU A 199 10.93 11.01 -12.85
N ALA A 200 11.45 11.19 -11.62
CA ALA A 200 10.85 10.61 -10.43
C ALA A 200 9.48 11.25 -10.14
N ALA A 201 9.36 12.57 -10.25
CA ALA A 201 8.09 13.30 -10.08
C ALA A 201 7.05 12.85 -11.11
N GLY A 202 7.41 12.78 -12.41
CA GLY A 202 6.53 12.30 -13.48
C GLY A 202 6.06 10.86 -13.25
N THR A 203 6.96 9.98 -12.80
CA THR A 203 6.62 8.59 -12.49
C THR A 203 5.64 8.49 -11.31
N VAL A 204 5.85 9.26 -10.26
CA VAL A 204 4.92 9.34 -9.13
C VAL A 204 3.57 9.86 -9.59
N ASN A 205 3.55 10.95 -10.37
CA ASN A 205 2.33 11.56 -10.88
C ASN A 205 1.53 10.57 -11.75
N LEU A 206 2.17 9.90 -12.70
CA LEU A 206 1.55 8.86 -13.54
C LEU A 206 0.83 7.80 -12.69
N VAL A 207 1.51 7.24 -11.71
CA VAL A 207 0.95 6.17 -10.87
C VAL A 207 -0.21 6.69 -10.01
N LEU A 208 -0.04 7.85 -9.38
CA LEU A 208 -1.08 8.42 -8.51
C LEU A 208 -2.29 8.92 -9.28
N GLN A 209 -2.13 9.52 -10.45
CA GLN A 209 -3.26 9.93 -11.31
C GLN A 209 -4.06 8.73 -11.81
N ALA A 210 -3.38 7.66 -12.25
CA ALA A 210 -4.07 6.46 -12.68
C ALA A 210 -4.92 5.85 -11.53
N ILE A 211 -4.35 5.75 -10.32
CA ILE A 211 -5.06 5.25 -9.15
C ILE A 211 -6.19 6.21 -8.76
N GLY A 212 -5.94 7.53 -8.74
CA GLY A 212 -6.94 8.55 -8.39
C GLY A 212 -8.15 8.52 -9.33
N THR A 213 -7.92 8.46 -10.63
CA THR A 213 -8.99 8.36 -11.62
C THR A 213 -9.83 7.10 -11.41
N MET A 214 -9.20 5.94 -11.21
CA MET A 214 -9.90 4.69 -10.92
C MET A 214 -10.68 4.76 -9.60
N THR A 215 -10.16 5.47 -8.59
CA THR A 215 -10.86 5.66 -7.31
C THR A 215 -12.18 6.40 -7.47
N VAL A 216 -12.19 7.42 -8.33
CA VAL A 216 -13.42 8.21 -8.59
C VAL A 216 -14.45 7.41 -9.39
N LEU A 217 -14.00 6.46 -10.22
CA LEU A 217 -14.86 5.62 -11.05
C LEU A 217 -15.36 4.37 -10.31
N ALA A 218 -14.70 3.96 -9.21
CA ALA A 218 -15.05 2.79 -8.41
C ALA A 218 -16.21 3.07 -7.45
#